data_ab3375d349be9f4ae1c14d90011883a3
#
_entry.id   ab3375d349be9f4ae1c14d90011883a3
#
_cell.length_a   1.000
_cell.length_b   1.000
_cell.length_c   1.000
_cell.angle_alpha   90.00
_cell.angle_beta   90.00
_cell.angle_gamma   90.00
#
_symmetry.space_group_name_H-M   'P 1'
#
loop_
_entity.id
_entity.type
_entity.pdbx_description
1 polymer ?
#
loop_
_entity_poly.entity_id
_entity_poly.type
_entity_poly.pdbx_seq_one_letter_code
_entity_poly.pdbx_strand_id
1 'polypeptide(L)'
;MEFTYTPHGVCSRQILLELDGNKVSNVRFIGGCSGNTQGIARLADGMDVDELISRLQGIRCGSKSTSCPDQLAKALLAAKEQQNG
;
A
#
# COMPACT_ATOMS: atom_id res chain seq x y z
N MET A 1 -1.94 0.20 -14.63
CA MET A 1 -0.64 -0.47 -14.42
C MET A 1 -0.71 -1.30 -13.16
N GLU A 2 -0.40 -2.57 -13.27
CA GLU A 2 -0.31 -3.45 -12.11
C GLU A 2 1.09 -3.36 -11.50
N PHE A 3 1.17 -3.42 -10.19
CA PHE A 3 2.43 -3.30 -9.48
C PHE A 3 2.46 -4.26 -8.29
N THR A 4 3.59 -4.92 -8.11
CA THR A 4 3.83 -5.83 -6.99
C THR A 4 4.99 -5.31 -6.16
N TYR A 5 4.81 -5.23 -4.85
CA TYR A 5 5.81 -4.72 -3.93
C TYR A 5 6.06 -5.74 -2.82
N THR A 6 7.32 -5.93 -2.46
CA THR A 6 7.70 -6.79 -1.34
C THR A 6 7.94 -5.92 -0.11
N PRO A 7 7.01 -5.92 0.87
CA PRO A 7 7.17 -5.08 2.05
C PRO A 7 8.23 -5.63 2.99
N HIS A 8 8.72 -4.76 3.87
CA HIS A 8 9.73 -5.10 4.86
C HIS A 8 9.24 -4.76 6.26
N GLY A 9 9.59 -5.58 7.24
CA GLY A 9 9.28 -5.31 8.63
C GLY A 9 7.84 -5.52 9.03
N VAL A 10 7.06 -6.20 8.21
CA VAL A 10 5.64 -6.50 8.46
C VAL A 10 5.34 -7.94 8.13
N CYS A 11 4.17 -8.43 8.56
CA CYS A 11 3.80 -9.82 8.36
C CYS A 11 3.28 -10.12 6.94
N SER A 12 2.88 -9.13 6.17
CA SER A 12 2.48 -9.32 4.78
C SER A 12 3.71 -9.68 3.94
N ARG A 13 3.54 -10.60 2.98
CA ARG A 13 4.63 -11.05 2.12
C ARG A 13 4.71 -10.27 0.83
N GLN A 14 3.57 -9.82 0.31
CA GLN A 14 3.51 -9.03 -0.91
C GLN A 14 2.33 -8.07 -0.86
N ILE A 15 2.47 -6.96 -1.55
CA ILE A 15 1.39 -5.99 -1.75
C ILE A 15 1.19 -5.86 -3.25
N LEU A 16 -0.04 -6.13 -3.69
CA LEU A 16 -0.43 -6.00 -5.09
C LEU A 16 -1.36 -4.81 -5.22
N LEU A 17 -1.18 -4.02 -6.26
CA LEU A 17 -2.05 -2.88 -6.50
C LEU A 17 -2.11 -2.55 -7.99
N GLU A 18 -3.12 -1.77 -8.36
CA GLU A 18 -3.22 -1.19 -9.68
C GLU A 18 -3.23 0.32 -9.55
N LEU A 19 -2.48 0.98 -10.41
CA LEU A 19 -2.43 2.44 -10.47
C LEU A 19 -2.84 2.86 -11.88
N ASP A 20 -3.94 3.60 -11.98
CA ASP A 20 -4.45 4.10 -13.25
C ASP A 20 -4.48 5.62 -13.18
N GLY A 21 -3.50 6.27 -13.80
CA GLY A 21 -3.30 7.69 -13.62
C GLY A 21 -3.03 7.98 -12.15
N ASN A 22 -3.93 8.70 -11.50
CA ASN A 22 -3.82 9.02 -10.08
C ASN A 22 -4.72 8.17 -9.19
N LYS A 23 -5.43 7.19 -9.76
CA LYS A 23 -6.37 6.38 -8.99
C LYS A 23 -5.78 5.03 -8.64
N VAL A 24 -5.94 4.66 -7.37
CA VAL A 24 -5.50 3.36 -6.84
C VAL A 24 -6.68 2.40 -6.86
N SER A 25 -6.43 1.16 -7.25
CA SER A 25 -7.47 0.13 -7.22
C SER A 25 -6.86 -1.25 -7.00
N ASN A 26 -7.72 -2.19 -6.67
CA ASN A 26 -7.37 -3.62 -6.52
C ASN A 26 -6.17 -3.86 -5.62
N VAL A 27 -6.12 -3.16 -4.47
CA VAL A 27 -5.07 -3.37 -3.48
C VAL A 27 -5.28 -4.72 -2.80
N ARG A 28 -4.23 -5.52 -2.71
CA ARG A 28 -4.26 -6.81 -2.03
C ARG A 28 -2.99 -6.99 -1.21
N PHE A 29 -3.17 -7.50 0.00
CA PHE A 29 -2.05 -7.89 0.84
C PHE A 29 -2.00 -9.42 0.87
N ILE A 30 -0.87 -9.99 0.52
CA ILE A 30 -0.68 -11.44 0.55
C ILE A 30 -0.02 -11.80 1.88
N GLY A 31 -0.72 -12.57 2.70
CA GLY A 31 -0.30 -12.87 4.06
C GLY A 31 -0.64 -11.76 5.03
N GLY A 32 -0.22 -11.90 6.28
CA GLY A 32 -0.43 -10.88 7.30
C GLY A 32 -1.79 -10.94 7.96
N CYS A 33 -2.14 -9.86 8.66
CA CYS A 33 -3.39 -9.74 9.42
C CYS A 33 -4.55 -9.45 8.49
N SER A 34 -5.38 -10.44 8.25
CA SER A 34 -6.41 -10.36 7.21
C SER A 34 -7.44 -9.26 7.44
N GLY A 35 -7.86 -9.03 8.69
CA GLY A 35 -8.88 -8.03 8.99
C GLY A 35 -8.45 -6.61 8.65
N ASN A 36 -7.29 -6.20 9.19
CA ASN A 36 -6.77 -4.85 8.99
C ASN A 36 -6.38 -4.60 7.54
N THR A 37 -5.73 -5.56 6.90
CA THR A 37 -5.28 -5.39 5.52
C THR A 37 -6.45 -5.35 4.54
N GLN A 38 -7.50 -6.13 4.79
CA GLN A 38 -8.71 -6.07 3.97
C GLN A 38 -9.40 -4.72 4.09
N GLY A 39 -9.49 -4.19 5.31
CA GLY A 39 -10.09 -2.88 5.53
C GLY A 39 -9.35 -1.77 4.79
N ILE A 40 -8.03 -1.78 4.90
CA ILE A 40 -7.20 -0.79 4.21
C ILE A 40 -7.34 -0.93 2.70
N ALA A 41 -7.34 -2.15 2.18
CA ALA A 41 -7.48 -2.40 0.74
C ALA A 41 -8.80 -1.84 0.21
N ARG A 42 -9.89 -2.04 0.93
CA ARG A 42 -11.20 -1.52 0.53
C ARG A 42 -11.28 -0.01 0.60
N LEU A 43 -10.71 0.59 1.64
CA LEU A 43 -10.69 2.05 1.78
C LEU A 43 -9.82 2.69 0.69
N ALA A 44 -8.76 2.04 0.29
CA ALA A 44 -7.84 2.55 -0.72
C ALA A 44 -8.42 2.52 -2.13
N ASP A 45 -9.39 1.65 -2.38
CA ASP A 45 -9.94 1.46 -3.71
C ASP A 45 -10.61 2.73 -4.24
N GLY A 46 -10.14 3.23 -5.37
CA GLY A 46 -10.67 4.44 -5.98
C GLY A 46 -10.09 5.75 -5.43
N MET A 47 -9.20 5.68 -4.44
CA MET A 47 -8.62 6.89 -3.86
C MET A 47 -7.52 7.48 -4.73
N ASP A 48 -7.33 8.79 -4.61
CA ASP A 48 -6.19 9.47 -5.20
C ASP A 48 -4.90 8.97 -4.55
N VAL A 49 -3.91 8.66 -5.37
CA VAL A 49 -2.68 8.03 -4.89
C VAL A 49 -1.91 8.93 -3.92
N ASP A 50 -1.84 10.23 -4.18
CA ASP A 50 -1.11 11.15 -3.32
C ASP A 50 -1.80 11.33 -1.97
N GLU A 51 -3.12 11.41 -1.97
CA GLU A 51 -3.88 11.50 -0.74
C GLU A 51 -3.71 10.23 0.09
N LEU A 52 -3.77 9.07 -0.55
CA LEU A 52 -3.61 7.81 0.15
C LEU A 52 -2.21 7.70 0.77
N ILE A 53 -1.18 8.07 0.04
CA ILE A 53 0.19 8.09 0.57
C ILE A 53 0.27 8.98 1.81
N SER A 54 -0.28 10.20 1.73
CA SER A 54 -0.19 11.15 2.84
C SER A 54 -0.90 10.64 4.10
N ARG A 55 -1.96 9.85 3.94
CA ARG A 55 -2.72 9.32 5.07
C ARG A 55 -2.05 8.11 5.71
N LEU A 56 -1.33 7.31 4.94
CA LEU A 56 -0.78 6.05 5.42
C LEU A 56 0.69 6.12 5.79
N GLN A 57 1.41 7.08 5.21
CA GLN A 57 2.86 7.19 5.41
C GLN A 57 3.18 7.48 6.88
N GLY A 58 4.13 6.73 7.43
CA GLY A 58 4.59 6.95 8.79
C GLY A 58 3.80 6.25 9.89
N ILE A 59 2.75 5.51 9.54
CA ILE A 59 1.99 4.75 10.54
C ILE A 59 2.87 3.60 11.03
N ARG A 60 2.99 3.48 12.34
CA ARG A 60 3.79 2.44 12.99
C ARG A 60 2.92 1.42 13.68
N CYS A 61 3.37 0.18 13.71
CA CYS A 61 2.67 -0.90 14.41
C CYS A 61 3.43 -1.21 15.71
N GLY A 62 2.88 -0.77 16.83
CA GLY A 62 3.51 -0.96 18.14
C GLY A 62 4.90 -0.34 18.20
N SER A 63 5.91 -1.12 18.57
CA SER A 63 7.29 -0.66 18.66
C SER A 63 8.04 -0.74 17.31
N LYS A 64 7.41 -1.23 16.27
CA LYS A 64 8.03 -1.33 14.94
C LYS A 64 8.15 0.04 14.31
N SER A 65 9.13 0.20 13.42
CA SER A 65 9.33 1.45 12.69
C SER A 65 8.38 1.61 11.51
N THR A 66 7.62 0.59 11.17
CA THR A 66 6.72 0.58 10.02
C THR A 66 5.46 -0.24 10.32
N SER A 67 4.55 -0.28 9.36
CA SER A 67 3.30 -1.05 9.46
C SER A 67 2.86 -1.44 8.05
N CYS A 68 1.83 -2.29 7.94
CA CYS A 68 1.26 -2.61 6.63
C CYS A 68 0.75 -1.36 5.90
N PRO A 69 0.03 -0.43 6.55
CA PRO A 69 -0.35 0.82 5.88
C PRO A 69 0.85 1.64 5.41
N ASP A 70 1.89 1.76 6.23
CA ASP A 70 3.10 2.49 5.85
C ASP A 70 3.79 1.81 4.67
N GLN A 71 3.85 0.49 4.65
CA GLN A 71 4.43 -0.25 3.53
C GLN A 71 3.60 -0.09 2.26
N LEU A 72 2.28 0.02 2.38
CA LEU A 72 1.44 0.33 1.23
C LEU A 72 1.79 1.71 0.67
N ALA A 73 2.00 2.70 1.53
CA ALA A 73 2.43 4.03 1.07
C ALA A 73 3.74 3.94 0.30
N LYS A 74 4.69 3.15 0.77
CA LYS A 74 5.96 2.95 0.06
C LYS A 74 5.76 2.25 -1.27
N ALA A 75 4.87 1.27 -1.33
CA ALA A 75 4.52 0.59 -2.57
C ALA A 75 3.92 1.57 -3.58
N LEU A 76 3.05 2.46 -3.11
CA LEU A 76 2.43 3.46 -3.96
C LEU A 76 3.45 4.46 -4.51
N LEU A 77 4.41 4.88 -3.68
CA LEU A 77 5.48 5.76 -4.14
C LEU A 77 6.32 5.08 -5.22
N ALA A 78 6.66 3.81 -5.04
CA ALA A 78 7.41 3.05 -6.02
C ALA A 78 6.63 2.88 -7.32
N ALA A 79 5.33 2.64 -7.23
CA ALA A 79 4.47 2.50 -8.39
C ALA A 79 4.38 3.81 -9.18
N LYS A 80 4.27 4.94 -8.47
CA LYS A 80 4.27 6.25 -9.12
C LYS A 80 5.56 6.49 -9.89
N GLU A 81 6.70 6.18 -9.29
CA GLU A 81 7.98 6.34 -9.96
C GLU A 81 8.07 5.49 -11.22
N GLN A 82 7.61 4.25 -11.15
CA GLN A 82 7.62 3.37 -12.30
C GLN A 82 6.69 3.85 -13.40
N GLN A 83 5.50 4.35 -13.04
CA GLN A 83 4.53 4.85 -14.01
C GLN A 83 5.03 6.12 -14.70
N ASN A 84 5.68 7.01 -13.96
CA ASN A 84 6.16 8.30 -14.47
C ASN A 84 7.56 8.21 -15.08
N GLY A 85 8.29 7.21 -14.72
CA GLY A 85 9.63 6.99 -15.22
C GLY A 85 9.64 6.10 -16.45
#